data_717c28f7d7dabadb14bc8e497e85a107
#
_entry.id   717c28f7d7dabadb14bc8e497e85a107
#
_cell.length_a   1.000
_cell.length_b   1.000
_cell.length_c   1.000
_cell.angle_alpha   90.00
_cell.angle_beta   90.00
_cell.angle_gamma   90.00
#
_symmetry.space_group_name_H-M   'P 1'
#
loop_
_entity.id
_entity.type
_entity.pdbx_description
1 polymer ?
#
loop_
_entity_poly.entity_id
_entity_poly.type
_entity_poly.pdbx_seq_one_letter_code
_entity_poly.pdbx_strand_id
1 'polypeptide(L)'
;MCGVSASEALINEAVKRDADTIIVHHGYFWKNENPRIIGIKRTRIKKLLEHDINLIAYHLPLDANEKVGNNHELGRLLKLKDVTPLPDEPLVLQGEFDPPVTIEKLTDKLTEVL
;
A
#
# COMPACT_ATOMS: atom_id res chain seq x y z
N MET A 1 -13.27 -4.20 7.08
CA MET A 1 -13.19 -3.69 5.67
C MET A 1 -11.74 -3.46 5.29
N CYS A 2 -11.34 -3.68 4.02
CA CYS A 2 -9.97 -3.40 3.54
C CYS A 2 -9.97 -2.27 2.50
N GLY A 3 -8.86 -1.52 2.46
CA GLY A 3 -8.64 -0.46 1.48
C GLY A 3 -7.15 -0.15 1.32
N VAL A 4 -6.79 0.65 0.32
CA VAL A 4 -5.39 1.05 0.10
C VAL A 4 -5.00 2.20 1.04
N SER A 5 -5.78 3.25 1.09
CA SER A 5 -5.53 4.43 1.94
C SER A 5 -6.73 4.75 2.80
N ALA A 6 -6.49 5.22 4.03
CA ALA A 6 -7.54 5.65 4.96
C ALA A 6 -8.15 6.99 4.50
N SER A 7 -8.79 6.96 3.33
CA SER A 7 -9.48 8.10 2.73
C SER A 7 -10.83 8.35 3.41
N GLU A 8 -11.36 9.55 3.26
CA GLU A 8 -12.71 9.87 3.76
C GLU A 8 -13.79 9.00 3.09
N ALA A 9 -13.62 8.70 1.80
CA ALA A 9 -14.52 7.84 1.07
C ALA A 9 -14.57 6.42 1.65
N LEU A 10 -13.41 5.82 1.97
CA LEU A 10 -13.33 4.51 2.62
C LEU A 10 -13.98 4.51 3.99
N ILE A 11 -13.74 5.54 4.80
CA ILE A 11 -14.33 5.65 6.14
C ILE A 11 -15.86 5.80 6.03
N ASN A 12 -16.37 6.61 5.10
CA ASN A 12 -17.81 6.75 4.86
C ASN A 12 -18.45 5.41 4.45
N GLU A 13 -17.77 4.64 3.62
CA GLU A 13 -18.26 3.33 3.20
C GLU A 13 -18.22 2.32 4.36
N ALA A 14 -17.22 2.39 5.24
CA ALA A 14 -17.14 1.57 6.44
C ALA A 14 -18.31 1.87 7.39
N VAL A 15 -18.60 3.14 7.62
CA VAL A 15 -19.77 3.57 8.42
C VAL A 15 -21.07 3.02 7.83
N LYS A 16 -21.29 3.14 6.52
CA LYS A 16 -22.49 2.61 5.86
C LYS A 16 -22.65 1.10 6.00
N ARG A 17 -21.53 0.37 6.07
CA ARG A 17 -21.51 -1.09 6.19
C ARG A 17 -21.45 -1.58 7.63
N ASP A 18 -21.53 -0.69 8.59
CA ASP A 18 -21.42 -1.01 10.02
C ASP A 18 -20.15 -1.82 10.32
N ALA A 19 -19.04 -1.42 9.70
CA ALA A 19 -17.76 -2.07 9.89
C ALA A 19 -17.08 -1.53 11.14
N ASP A 20 -16.67 -2.41 12.04
CA ASP A 20 -15.95 -2.11 13.28
C ASP A 20 -14.43 -1.91 13.09
N THR A 21 -13.90 -2.34 11.94
CA THR A 21 -12.47 -2.31 11.66
C THR A 21 -12.19 -2.03 10.19
N ILE A 22 -11.22 -1.13 9.94
CA ILE A 22 -10.65 -0.86 8.61
C ILE A 22 -9.18 -1.25 8.63
N ILE A 23 -8.76 -2.05 7.65
CA ILE A 23 -7.35 -2.39 7.42
C ILE A 23 -6.89 -1.72 6.13
N VAL A 24 -5.81 -0.94 6.20
CA VAL A 24 -5.26 -0.20 5.06
C VAL A 24 -3.75 -0.37 4.96
N HIS A 25 -3.21 -0.01 3.80
CA HIS A 25 -1.78 0.18 3.61
C HIS A 25 -1.34 1.57 4.14
N HIS A 26 -1.98 2.63 3.69
CA HIS A 26 -1.69 4.01 4.10
C HIS A 26 -2.66 4.49 5.18
N GLY A 27 -2.15 4.61 6.40
CA GLY A 27 -2.87 5.17 7.55
C GLY A 27 -2.49 6.62 7.86
N TYR A 28 -2.35 6.92 9.17
CA TYR A 28 -1.97 8.22 9.71
C TYR A 28 -0.80 8.10 10.68
N PHE A 29 -0.29 9.27 11.16
CA PHE A 29 0.77 9.37 12.16
C PHE A 29 2.15 8.90 11.66
N TRP A 30 2.53 9.35 10.47
CA TRP A 30 3.85 9.09 9.91
C TRP A 30 4.97 9.76 10.72
N LYS A 31 6.17 9.18 10.74
CA LYS A 31 7.32 9.59 11.56
C LYS A 31 7.62 11.11 11.54
N ASN A 32 7.43 11.79 10.42
CA ASN A 32 7.69 13.22 10.24
C ASN A 32 6.41 14.01 9.93
N GLU A 33 5.26 13.45 10.17
CA GLU A 33 3.99 14.13 9.97
C GLU A 33 3.75 15.17 11.07
N ASN A 34 3.11 16.28 10.69
CA ASN A 34 2.66 17.26 11.70
C ASN A 34 1.72 16.58 12.70
N PRO A 35 2.05 16.58 14.01
CA PRO A 35 1.26 15.88 15.02
C PRO A 35 -0.12 16.51 15.28
N ARG A 36 -0.35 17.73 14.79
CA ARG A 36 -1.62 18.45 14.99
C ARG A 36 -2.77 17.75 14.24
N ILE A 37 -3.85 17.51 14.97
CA ILE A 37 -5.09 16.92 14.41
C ILE A 37 -6.00 18.05 13.93
N ILE A 38 -5.78 18.54 12.72
CA ILE A 38 -6.51 19.65 12.09
C ILE A 38 -6.92 19.31 10.65
N GLY A 39 -7.81 20.09 10.05
CA GLY A 39 -8.24 19.95 8.66
C GLY A 39 -8.77 18.55 8.33
N ILE A 40 -8.38 18.01 7.19
CA ILE A 40 -8.80 16.70 6.68
C ILE A 40 -8.50 15.58 7.67
N LYS A 41 -7.31 15.59 8.29
CA LYS A 41 -6.92 14.60 9.30
C LYS A 41 -7.91 14.58 10.47
N ARG A 42 -8.29 15.77 10.98
CA ARG A 42 -9.28 15.90 12.06
C ARG A 42 -10.63 15.32 11.65
N THR A 43 -11.12 15.63 10.44
CA THR A 43 -12.41 15.15 9.95
C THR A 43 -12.44 13.61 9.91
N ARG A 44 -11.39 13.00 9.39
CA ARG A 44 -11.30 11.54 9.27
C ARG A 44 -11.17 10.84 10.62
N ILE A 45 -10.31 11.33 11.50
CA ILE A 45 -10.14 10.77 12.85
C ILE A 45 -11.42 10.92 13.67
N LYS A 46 -12.07 12.11 13.60
CA LYS A 46 -13.34 12.34 14.27
C LYS A 46 -14.39 11.28 13.88
N LYS A 47 -14.52 11.02 12.58
CA LYS A 47 -15.48 10.05 12.03
C LYS A 47 -15.20 8.61 12.51
N LEU A 48 -13.93 8.20 12.56
CA LEU A 48 -13.55 6.89 13.10
C LEU A 48 -13.95 6.76 14.58
N LEU A 49 -13.67 7.79 15.38
CA LEU A 49 -14.00 7.80 16.81
C LEU A 49 -15.51 7.86 17.08
N GLU A 50 -16.26 8.63 16.30
CA GLU A 50 -17.72 8.74 16.44
C GLU A 50 -18.46 7.42 16.16
N HIS A 51 -17.85 6.52 15.39
CA HIS A 51 -18.42 5.24 14.99
C HIS A 51 -17.66 4.03 15.56
N ASP A 52 -16.78 4.24 16.55
CA ASP A 52 -15.96 3.20 17.18
C ASP A 52 -15.22 2.29 16.20
N ILE A 53 -14.76 2.86 15.08
CA ILE A 53 -14.05 2.12 14.02
C ILE A 53 -12.56 2.07 14.30
N ASN A 54 -12.01 0.87 14.42
CA ASN A 54 -10.56 0.63 14.49
C ASN A 54 -9.92 0.84 13.14
N LEU A 55 -8.79 1.57 13.10
CA LEU A 55 -7.98 1.74 11.90
C LEU A 55 -6.62 1.06 12.08
N ILE A 56 -6.35 0.04 11.29
CA ILE A 56 -5.08 -0.71 11.28
C ILE A 56 -4.35 -0.41 9.97
N ALA A 57 -3.11 0.05 10.06
CA ALA A 57 -2.28 0.33 8.87
C ALA A 57 -1.04 -0.56 8.84
N TYR A 58 -0.88 -1.31 7.73
CA TYR A 58 0.29 -2.13 7.44
C TYR A 58 1.03 -1.52 6.24
N HIS A 59 1.95 -0.60 6.47
CA HIS A 59 2.74 0.07 5.45
C HIS A 59 3.98 -0.75 5.05
N LEU A 60 5.17 -0.34 5.47
CA LEU A 60 6.42 -0.98 5.10
C LEU A 60 6.48 -2.50 5.38
N PRO A 61 5.89 -3.04 6.46
CA PRO A 61 5.86 -4.49 6.66
C PRO A 61 5.09 -5.24 5.56
N LEU A 62 4.07 -4.61 4.96
CA LEU A 62 3.38 -5.18 3.81
C LEU A 62 4.23 -5.06 2.54
N ASP A 63 4.87 -3.91 2.30
CA ASP A 63 5.75 -3.73 1.14
C ASP A 63 6.88 -4.77 1.10
N ALA A 64 7.47 -5.06 2.27
CA ALA A 64 8.57 -6.01 2.42
C ALA A 64 8.13 -7.49 2.40
N ASN A 65 6.84 -7.79 2.45
CA ASN A 65 6.37 -9.17 2.53
C ASN A 65 6.60 -9.94 1.22
N GLU A 66 7.35 -11.05 1.28
CA GLU A 66 7.72 -11.84 0.10
C GLU A 66 6.52 -12.50 -0.60
N LYS A 67 5.43 -12.77 0.13
CA LYS A 67 4.29 -13.54 -0.41
C LYS A 67 3.19 -12.65 -0.98
N VAL A 68 2.93 -11.53 -0.34
CA VAL A 68 1.77 -10.65 -0.66
C VAL A 68 2.16 -9.17 -0.70
N GLY A 69 3.43 -8.85 -0.60
CA GLY A 69 3.92 -7.47 -0.61
C GLY A 69 3.90 -6.85 -1.99
N ASN A 70 3.65 -5.56 -2.05
CA ASN A 70 3.51 -4.82 -3.30
C ASN A 70 4.71 -5.00 -4.23
N ASN A 71 5.93 -4.97 -3.68
CA ASN A 71 7.16 -5.06 -4.46
C ASN A 71 7.33 -6.44 -5.09
N HIS A 72 7.14 -7.51 -4.31
CA HIS A 72 7.21 -8.87 -4.81
C HIS A 72 6.07 -9.18 -5.79
N GLU A 73 4.87 -8.66 -5.54
CA GLU A 73 3.74 -8.82 -6.44
C GLU A 73 4.00 -8.17 -7.80
N LEU A 74 4.57 -6.97 -7.83
CA LEU A 74 4.96 -6.31 -9.07
C LEU A 74 6.02 -7.14 -9.81
N GLY A 75 7.02 -7.67 -9.11
CA GLY A 75 8.01 -8.58 -9.68
C GLY A 75 7.36 -9.82 -10.34
N ARG A 76 6.34 -10.42 -9.69
CA ARG A 76 5.58 -11.55 -10.25
C ARG A 76 4.77 -11.16 -11.49
N LEU A 77 4.08 -10.03 -11.46
CA LEU A 77 3.32 -9.52 -12.60
C LEU A 77 4.22 -9.26 -13.81
N LEU A 78 5.40 -8.70 -13.57
CA LEU A 78 6.40 -8.49 -14.62
C LEU A 78 7.12 -9.78 -15.05
N LYS A 79 6.93 -10.89 -14.33
CA LYS A 79 7.59 -12.18 -14.56
C LYS A 79 9.12 -12.07 -14.45
N LEU A 80 9.59 -11.31 -13.46
CA LEU A 80 11.01 -11.24 -13.13
C LEU A 80 11.47 -12.57 -12.52
N LYS A 81 12.71 -12.96 -12.84
CA LYS A 81 13.44 -14.06 -12.20
C LYS A 81 14.43 -13.53 -11.18
N ASP A 82 14.84 -14.38 -10.27
CA ASP A 82 15.87 -14.11 -9.25
C ASP A 82 15.62 -12.82 -8.48
N VAL A 83 14.34 -12.62 -8.10
CA VAL A 83 13.90 -11.43 -7.37
C VAL A 83 14.45 -11.47 -5.94
N THR A 84 15.32 -10.52 -5.61
CA THR A 84 15.96 -10.38 -4.30
C THR A 84 16.00 -8.94 -3.84
N PRO A 85 15.98 -8.67 -2.52
CA PRO A 85 16.22 -7.34 -2.00
C PRO A 85 17.64 -6.84 -2.29
N LEU A 86 17.80 -5.53 -2.46
CA LEU A 86 19.12 -4.91 -2.47
C LEU A 86 19.76 -4.98 -1.08
N PRO A 87 21.08 -5.25 -0.94
CA PRO A 87 21.72 -5.38 0.36
C PRO A 87 21.62 -4.13 1.25
N ASP A 88 21.74 -2.95 0.66
CA ASP A 88 21.72 -1.66 1.38
C ASP A 88 20.32 -1.04 1.47
N GLU A 89 19.36 -1.53 0.69
CA GLU A 89 18.00 -1.00 0.63
C GLU A 89 16.98 -2.16 0.54
N PRO A 90 16.70 -2.84 1.65
CA PRO A 90 15.90 -4.08 1.65
C PRO A 90 14.45 -3.92 1.17
N LEU A 91 13.95 -2.70 1.07
CA LEU A 91 12.63 -2.42 0.48
C LEU A 91 12.67 -2.29 -1.06
N VAL A 92 13.85 -2.22 -1.65
CA VAL A 92 14.03 -2.19 -3.10
C VAL A 92 14.38 -3.58 -3.58
N LEU A 93 13.62 -4.09 -4.54
CA LEU A 93 13.88 -5.39 -5.14
C LEU A 93 14.60 -5.23 -6.49
N GLN A 94 15.50 -6.15 -6.78
CA GLN A 94 16.09 -6.35 -8.10
C GLN A 94 15.68 -7.71 -8.65
N GLY A 95 15.68 -7.83 -9.98
CA GLY A 95 15.39 -9.08 -10.67
C GLY A 95 15.72 -8.96 -12.13
N GLU A 96 15.67 -10.07 -12.86
CA GLU A 96 16.09 -10.16 -14.27
C GLU A 96 14.93 -10.60 -15.16
N PHE A 97 14.95 -10.11 -16.41
CA PHE A 97 14.13 -10.69 -17.47
C PHE A 97 14.90 -11.79 -18.19
N ASP A 98 14.29 -12.96 -18.31
CA ASP A 98 14.83 -14.06 -19.09
C ASP A 98 13.78 -14.56 -20.08
N PRO A 99 13.98 -14.33 -21.40
CA PRO A 99 15.10 -13.60 -22.01
C PRO A 99 15.05 -12.08 -21.73
N PRO A 100 16.17 -11.35 -21.88
CA PRO A 100 16.21 -9.89 -21.74
C PRO A 100 15.19 -9.20 -22.64
N VAL A 101 14.62 -8.10 -22.16
CA VAL A 101 13.60 -7.31 -22.88
C VAL A 101 14.15 -5.92 -23.22
N THR A 102 13.64 -5.33 -24.30
CA THR A 102 13.91 -3.90 -24.62
C THR A 102 13.07 -2.98 -23.75
N ILE A 103 13.42 -1.68 -23.72
CA ILE A 103 12.68 -0.67 -22.96
C ILE A 103 11.24 -0.58 -23.49
N GLU A 104 11.03 -0.65 -24.81
CA GLU A 104 9.69 -0.62 -25.43
C GLU A 104 8.83 -1.77 -24.92
N LYS A 105 9.38 -3.00 -24.94
CA LYS A 105 8.66 -4.18 -24.40
C LYS A 105 8.40 -4.08 -22.91
N LEU A 106 9.29 -3.47 -22.13
CA LEU A 106 9.05 -3.22 -20.72
C LEU A 106 7.91 -2.23 -20.53
N THR A 107 7.87 -1.15 -21.33
CA THR A 107 6.79 -0.17 -21.30
C THR A 107 5.43 -0.82 -21.61
N ASP A 108 5.37 -1.67 -22.65
CA ASP A 108 4.16 -2.40 -23.00
C ASP A 108 3.70 -3.31 -21.86
N LYS A 109 4.62 -4.06 -21.24
CA LYS A 109 4.32 -4.90 -20.08
C LYS A 109 3.80 -4.10 -18.88
N LEU A 110 4.42 -2.96 -18.56
CA LEU A 110 3.95 -2.10 -17.47
C LEU A 110 2.54 -1.58 -17.75
N THR A 111 2.25 -1.17 -18.98
CA THR A 111 0.91 -0.70 -19.38
C THR A 111 -0.14 -1.81 -19.33
N GLU A 112 0.26 -3.08 -19.52
CA GLU A 112 -0.65 -4.24 -19.42
C GLU A 112 -1.00 -4.60 -17.97
N VAL A 113 -0.05 -4.42 -17.04
CA VAL A 113 -0.20 -4.93 -15.66
C VAL A 113 -0.55 -3.84 -14.63
N LEU A 114 -0.41 -2.56 -14.96
CA LEU A 114 -0.75 -1.41 -14.13
C LEU A 114 -1.86 -0.57 -14.75
#